data_ee8e994a44b66c3101af2dcddad46b39
#
_entry.id   ee8e994a44b66c3101af2dcddad46b39
#
_cell.length_a   1.000
_cell.length_b   1.000
_cell.length_c   1.000
_cell.angle_alpha   90.00
_cell.angle_beta   90.00
_cell.angle_gamma   90.00
#
_symmetry.space_group_name_H-M   'P 1'
#
loop_
_entity.id
_entity.type
_entity.pdbx_description
1 polymer ?
#
loop_
_entity_poly.entity_id
_entity_poly.type
_entity_poly.pdbx_seq_one_letter_code
_entity_poly.pdbx_strand_id
1 'polypeptide(L)'
;MPERVRFTIDGQPAEAGAGESLLAALWNAGRLAVRSSVGGEARGPLCGMGACFECRVTIDGEPHRRACLERVREGMVVIPRASDRPGPEGPAIETADRASASRWPSRGPERPIGAEIADPSAPGAIEAPRDDGRAREPEPRLMTDVVVIGAGPAGIAAAVHAAEAGARTLLLDEQARPGGQVWRGDPPRAARAWLDRLERSGAQVLAGATVVDAPAPGELLVARGDRPVRVRFERLVLATGARELFLPFPGWTLPGVVGAGGAQALLKAGARFDGRRVVVAGSGPLLLAVAAALQRNGARVVGVAEQAPLARLAAFGASLWRAPRKLFEGVGYGAALAAVPYRTGAWVQEARGKGAVDGVRVTDGRREWHWACDVLACGFGLVPSLELPRLLGCATSAGAVLVDAAQQTCVGGVFAAGEIVGIGGASQALATGAVAGLAAAGRAVPERLAARRAAEAGFAARLVRAFALRPELRDLARPETLVCRCEDVPLGHLAAMASAREAKLHTRAGMGACQGRVCGPALAVLRGFAPDTVRPPLVPVPAAILEGEDALTAPAGAAGGPVPRTG
;
A
#
# COMPACT_ATOMS: atom_id res chain seq x y z
N MET A 1 -28.89 11.32 13.61
CA MET A 1 -28.20 11.24 12.32
C MET A 1 -26.72 11.48 12.60
N PRO A 2 -25.77 10.80 11.96
CA PRO A 2 -24.38 11.16 12.15
C PRO A 2 -24.17 12.62 11.75
N GLU A 3 -23.34 13.33 12.50
CA GLU A 3 -22.95 14.71 12.24
C GLU A 3 -22.41 14.82 10.80
N ARG A 4 -22.86 15.82 10.04
CA ARG A 4 -22.40 16.07 8.68
C ARG A 4 -21.37 17.18 8.69
N VAL A 5 -20.35 17.00 7.88
CA VAL A 5 -19.23 17.91 7.69
C VAL A 5 -19.30 18.50 6.30
N ARG A 6 -19.16 19.82 6.17
CA ARG A 6 -19.18 20.56 4.90
C ARG A 6 -17.77 20.87 4.45
N PHE A 7 -17.52 20.69 3.16
CA PHE A 7 -16.24 20.96 2.53
C PHE A 7 -16.43 21.29 1.06
N THR A 8 -15.38 21.56 0.30
CA THR A 8 -15.47 21.83 -1.14
C THR A 8 -14.64 20.85 -1.95
N ILE A 9 -15.16 20.50 -3.14
CA ILE A 9 -14.45 19.72 -4.17
C ILE A 9 -14.43 20.57 -5.44
N ASP A 10 -13.26 20.96 -5.94
CA ASP A 10 -13.09 21.86 -7.10
C ASP A 10 -13.93 23.15 -6.95
N GLY A 11 -13.98 23.69 -5.74
CA GLY A 11 -14.78 24.89 -5.41
C GLY A 11 -16.28 24.65 -5.30
N GLN A 12 -16.80 23.45 -5.53
CA GLN A 12 -18.20 23.11 -5.35
C GLN A 12 -18.47 22.59 -3.94
N PRO A 13 -19.57 23.02 -3.29
CA PRO A 13 -19.95 22.51 -1.97
C PRO A 13 -20.20 21.00 -1.98
N ALA A 14 -19.71 20.32 -0.95
CA ALA A 14 -19.91 18.90 -0.72
C ALA A 14 -20.11 18.62 0.78
N GLU A 15 -20.77 17.50 1.08
CA GLU A 15 -21.00 17.06 2.45
C GLU A 15 -20.64 15.60 2.62
N ALA A 16 -20.08 15.25 3.78
CA ALA A 16 -19.77 13.88 4.19
C ALA A 16 -20.17 13.61 5.63
N GLY A 17 -20.20 12.34 6.03
CA GLY A 17 -20.37 11.96 7.44
C GLY A 17 -19.10 12.26 8.24
N ALA A 18 -19.27 12.70 9.48
CA ALA A 18 -18.13 12.91 10.37
C ALA A 18 -17.30 11.62 10.50
N GLY A 19 -15.98 11.72 10.30
CA GLY A 19 -15.05 10.59 10.35
C GLY A 19 -14.98 9.73 9.08
N GLU A 20 -15.75 10.05 8.04
CA GLU A 20 -15.62 9.47 6.70
C GLU A 20 -14.25 9.79 6.11
N SER A 21 -13.65 8.86 5.35
CA SER A 21 -12.40 9.20 4.65
C SER A 21 -12.68 10.12 3.47
N LEU A 22 -11.74 11.01 3.17
CA LEU A 22 -11.87 11.89 2.02
C LEU A 22 -12.05 11.10 0.71
N LEU A 23 -11.37 9.96 0.56
CA LEU A 23 -11.53 9.12 -0.62
C LEU A 23 -12.96 8.55 -0.74
N ALA A 24 -13.57 8.15 0.37
CA ALA A 24 -14.96 7.69 0.38
C ALA A 24 -15.93 8.83 0.05
N ALA A 25 -15.69 10.03 0.57
CA ALA A 25 -16.48 11.21 0.25
C ALA A 25 -16.40 11.58 -1.25
N LEU A 26 -15.21 11.55 -1.85
CA LEU A 26 -15.03 11.73 -3.31
C LEU A 26 -15.77 10.65 -4.12
N TRP A 27 -15.68 9.39 -3.69
CA TRP A 27 -16.42 8.28 -4.31
C TRP A 27 -17.94 8.48 -4.24
N ASN A 28 -18.46 8.91 -3.09
CA ASN A 28 -19.88 9.19 -2.85
C ASN A 28 -20.40 10.39 -3.66
N ALA A 29 -19.51 11.36 -3.93
CA ALA A 29 -19.77 12.49 -4.82
C ALA A 29 -19.67 12.12 -6.33
N GLY A 30 -19.50 10.83 -6.67
CA GLY A 30 -19.39 10.36 -8.06
C GLY A 30 -18.01 10.59 -8.70
N ARG A 31 -17.03 11.07 -7.95
CA ARG A 31 -15.66 11.32 -8.44
C ARG A 31 -14.85 10.02 -8.46
N LEU A 32 -15.07 9.19 -9.49
CA LEU A 32 -14.33 7.94 -9.69
C LEU A 32 -12.88 8.18 -10.13
N ALA A 33 -12.62 9.25 -10.86
CA ALA A 33 -11.28 9.72 -11.20
C ALA A 33 -10.82 10.76 -10.16
N VAL A 34 -9.63 10.60 -9.62
CA VAL A 34 -9.08 11.47 -8.56
C VAL A 34 -7.74 12.10 -8.93
N ARG A 35 -7.11 11.63 -10.00
CA ARG A 35 -5.90 12.24 -10.56
C ARG A 35 -5.77 11.98 -12.06
N SER A 36 -4.96 12.78 -12.73
CA SER A 36 -4.47 12.47 -14.08
C SER A 36 -3.14 11.74 -14.02
N SER A 37 -2.90 10.84 -14.96
CA SER A 37 -1.61 10.19 -15.17
C SER A 37 -0.60 11.15 -15.82
N VAL A 38 0.65 10.71 -16.00
CA VAL A 38 1.65 11.52 -16.73
C VAL A 38 1.29 11.71 -18.21
N GLY A 39 0.53 10.76 -18.79
CA GLY A 39 -0.03 10.85 -20.13
C GLY A 39 -1.38 11.59 -20.21
N GLY A 40 -1.87 12.16 -19.10
CA GLY A 40 -3.12 12.92 -19.06
C GLY A 40 -4.39 12.08 -18.85
N GLU A 41 -4.31 10.76 -18.80
CA GLU A 41 -5.47 9.90 -18.61
C GLU A 41 -6.00 9.93 -17.17
N ALA A 42 -7.31 9.85 -17.02
CA ALA A 42 -7.96 9.79 -15.72
C ALA A 42 -7.62 8.50 -14.96
N ARG A 43 -7.27 8.62 -13.69
CA ARG A 43 -6.96 7.50 -12.78
C ARG A 43 -7.84 7.53 -11.56
N GLY A 44 -8.45 6.39 -11.26
CA GLY A 44 -9.23 6.16 -10.04
C GLY A 44 -8.41 5.55 -8.91
N PRO A 45 -9.00 5.49 -7.68
CA PRO A 45 -8.40 4.80 -6.55
C PRO A 45 -8.20 3.30 -6.85
N LEU A 46 -7.14 2.72 -6.31
CA LEU A 46 -6.84 1.30 -6.51
C LEU A 46 -6.87 0.53 -5.19
N CYS A 47 -6.02 0.87 -4.21
CA CYS A 47 -5.87 0.07 -2.98
C CYS A 47 -6.70 0.57 -1.79
N GLY A 48 -7.07 1.84 -1.71
CA GLY A 48 -7.79 2.43 -0.56
C GLY A 48 -7.06 2.38 0.79
N MET A 49 -5.75 2.07 0.80
CA MET A 49 -4.99 1.80 2.02
C MET A 49 -3.62 2.50 2.11
N GLY A 50 -3.38 3.52 1.27
CA GLY A 50 -2.17 4.34 1.32
C GLY A 50 -1.00 3.85 0.45
N ALA A 51 -0.98 2.59 -0.01
CA ALA A 51 0.19 1.97 -0.60
C ALA A 51 0.42 2.31 -2.10
N CYS A 52 -0.64 2.52 -2.89
CA CYS A 52 -0.55 2.70 -4.34
C CYS A 52 -0.33 4.13 -4.80
N PHE A 53 -0.59 5.11 -3.93
CA PHE A 53 -0.51 6.56 -4.23
C PHE A 53 -1.43 7.01 -5.39
N GLU A 54 -2.47 6.25 -5.73
CA GLU A 54 -3.42 6.61 -6.79
C GLU A 54 -4.40 7.71 -6.38
N CYS A 55 -4.69 7.83 -5.07
CA CYS A 55 -5.67 8.77 -4.53
C CYS A 55 -5.06 10.11 -4.06
N ARG A 56 -4.00 10.58 -4.75
CA ARG A 56 -3.35 11.86 -4.41
C ARG A 56 -4.20 13.03 -4.87
N VAL A 57 -4.45 13.95 -3.94
CA VAL A 57 -5.20 15.18 -4.15
C VAL A 57 -4.47 16.35 -3.50
N THR A 58 -4.88 17.57 -3.81
CA THR A 58 -4.47 18.77 -3.06
C THR A 58 -5.53 19.06 -2.00
N ILE A 59 -5.11 19.28 -0.75
CA ILE A 59 -5.98 19.59 0.39
C ILE A 59 -5.47 20.88 1.03
N ASP A 60 -6.32 21.90 1.11
CA ASP A 60 -6.01 23.22 1.70
C ASP A 60 -4.70 23.83 1.16
N GLY A 61 -4.46 23.65 -0.14
CA GLY A 61 -3.25 24.09 -0.83
C GLY A 61 -2.08 23.10 -0.77
N GLU A 62 -2.09 22.08 0.10
CA GLU A 62 -1.04 21.08 0.21
C GLU A 62 -1.21 19.98 -0.85
N PRO A 63 -0.29 19.83 -1.81
CA PRO A 63 -0.38 18.83 -2.86
C PRO A 63 0.02 17.43 -2.38
N HIS A 64 -0.34 16.42 -3.17
CA HIS A 64 0.09 15.03 -2.99
C HIS A 64 -0.43 14.32 -1.73
N ARG A 65 -1.41 14.86 -1.03
CA ARG A 65 -2.05 14.21 0.11
C ARG A 65 -2.82 12.97 -0.37
N ARG A 66 -2.73 11.87 0.39
CA ARG A 66 -3.40 10.60 0.05
C ARG A 66 -4.81 10.57 0.63
N ALA A 67 -5.83 10.85 -0.18
CA ALA A 67 -7.22 10.95 0.25
C ALA A 67 -7.74 9.72 1.04
N CYS A 68 -7.18 8.53 0.83
CA CYS A 68 -7.56 7.34 1.60
C CYS A 68 -7.05 7.33 3.06
N LEU A 69 -6.08 8.17 3.39
CA LEU A 69 -5.54 8.34 4.75
C LEU A 69 -6.14 9.55 5.46
N GLU A 70 -6.74 10.48 4.71
CA GLU A 70 -7.32 11.70 5.24
C GLU A 70 -8.76 11.51 5.69
N ARG A 71 -9.15 12.23 6.75
CA ARG A 71 -10.54 12.33 7.20
C ARG A 71 -11.12 13.67 6.78
N VAL A 72 -12.39 13.66 6.36
CA VAL A 72 -13.07 14.90 6.04
C VAL A 72 -13.25 15.72 7.32
N ARG A 73 -13.01 17.03 7.21
CA ARG A 73 -13.22 18.02 8.27
C ARG A 73 -13.93 19.25 7.74
N GLU A 74 -14.56 20.00 8.62
CA GLU A 74 -15.29 21.21 8.27
C GLU A 74 -14.37 22.22 7.56
N GLY A 75 -14.86 22.84 6.48
CA GLY A 75 -14.16 23.85 5.73
C GLY A 75 -12.98 23.36 4.87
N MET A 76 -12.73 22.04 4.77
CA MET A 76 -11.65 21.49 3.94
C MET A 76 -11.83 21.88 2.46
N VAL A 77 -10.79 22.32 1.80
CA VAL A 77 -10.76 22.62 0.36
C VAL A 77 -10.01 21.50 -0.36
N VAL A 78 -10.70 20.81 -1.27
CA VAL A 78 -10.14 19.64 -1.98
C VAL A 78 -10.11 19.91 -3.47
N ILE A 79 -8.93 19.72 -4.07
CA ILE A 79 -8.73 19.82 -5.52
C ILE A 79 -8.19 18.48 -6.02
N PRO A 80 -9.04 17.59 -6.54
CA PRO A 80 -8.60 16.44 -7.31
C PRO A 80 -7.87 16.91 -8.57
N ARG A 81 -6.78 16.26 -8.94
CA ARG A 81 -6.03 16.62 -10.15
C ARG A 81 -6.72 16.18 -11.45
N ALA A 82 -7.71 15.33 -11.39
CA ALA A 82 -8.57 15.02 -12.51
C ALA A 82 -9.71 16.05 -12.56
N SER A 83 -9.46 17.25 -13.06
CA SER A 83 -10.54 18.15 -13.43
C SER A 83 -11.16 17.67 -14.74
N ASP A 84 -12.49 17.71 -14.86
CA ASP A 84 -13.21 17.58 -16.15
C ASP A 84 -12.95 18.79 -17.08
N ARG A 85 -12.04 19.70 -16.69
CA ARG A 85 -11.55 20.76 -17.57
C ARG A 85 -10.49 20.14 -18.47
N PRO A 86 -10.60 20.26 -19.79
CA PRO A 86 -9.46 20.05 -20.67
C PRO A 86 -8.34 20.92 -20.10
N GLY A 87 -7.19 20.29 -19.78
CA GLY A 87 -6.00 21.04 -19.40
C GLY A 87 -5.75 22.10 -20.48
N PRO A 88 -5.06 23.22 -20.16
CA PRO A 88 -4.60 24.12 -21.21
C PRO A 88 -3.93 23.21 -22.24
N GLU A 89 -4.33 23.33 -23.51
CA GLU A 89 -3.74 22.61 -24.61
C GLU A 89 -2.24 22.90 -24.55
N GLY A 90 -1.50 22.03 -23.89
CA GLY A 90 -0.06 22.01 -24.01
C GLY A 90 0.23 21.76 -25.49
N PRO A 91 1.32 22.32 -26.07
CA PRO A 91 1.65 22.10 -27.45
C PRO A 91 1.58 20.61 -27.71
N ALA A 92 0.78 20.21 -28.71
CA ALA A 92 0.66 18.84 -29.13
C ALA A 92 2.08 18.32 -29.33
N ILE A 93 2.49 17.36 -28.48
CA ILE A 93 3.68 16.60 -28.77
C ILE A 93 3.31 15.81 -30.00
N GLU A 94 3.64 16.34 -31.18
CA GLU A 94 3.59 15.57 -32.39
C GLU A 94 4.28 14.25 -32.11
N THR A 95 3.52 13.17 -32.22
CA THR A 95 4.04 11.80 -32.16
C THR A 95 4.91 11.62 -33.39
N ALA A 96 6.15 12.13 -33.32
CA ALA A 96 7.17 11.82 -34.28
C ALA A 96 7.28 10.30 -34.32
N ASP A 97 7.07 9.80 -35.52
CA ASP A 97 7.13 8.40 -35.92
C ASP A 97 8.39 7.74 -35.33
N ARG A 98 8.24 6.96 -34.26
CA ARG A 98 9.33 6.31 -33.51
C ARG A 98 9.81 5.01 -34.16
N ALA A 99 9.60 4.86 -35.46
CA ALA A 99 10.11 3.72 -36.22
C ALA A 99 11.60 3.83 -36.59
N SER A 100 12.33 4.91 -36.22
CA SER A 100 13.72 5.12 -36.64
C SER A 100 14.73 5.39 -35.49
N ALA A 101 14.43 5.04 -34.26
CA ALA A 101 15.36 5.24 -33.13
C ALA A 101 16.32 4.06 -32.92
N SER A 102 17.11 3.71 -33.93
CA SER A 102 18.28 2.84 -33.80
C SER A 102 19.57 3.51 -34.21
N ARG A 103 19.85 4.72 -33.72
CA ARG A 103 21.20 5.30 -33.71
C ARG A 103 21.29 6.42 -32.69
N TRP A 104 21.94 6.12 -31.57
CA TRP A 104 22.46 7.16 -30.67
C TRP A 104 23.60 7.88 -31.42
N PRO A 105 23.62 9.22 -31.58
CA PRO A 105 24.73 9.93 -32.17
C PRO A 105 25.97 9.79 -31.30
N SER A 106 27.09 9.42 -31.92
CA SER A 106 28.42 9.43 -31.34
C SER A 106 28.74 10.80 -30.76
N ARG A 107 29.38 10.82 -29.58
CA ARG A 107 29.83 12.03 -28.87
C ARG A 107 30.46 13.06 -29.79
N GLY A 108 29.82 14.23 -29.89
CA GLY A 108 30.47 15.45 -30.33
C GLY A 108 31.31 16.03 -29.17
N PRO A 109 32.23 16.98 -29.46
CA PRO A 109 33.21 17.48 -28.51
C PRO A 109 32.54 18.10 -27.26
N GLU A 110 33.09 17.77 -26.11
CA GLU A 110 32.64 18.23 -24.79
C GLU A 110 32.63 19.76 -24.74
N ARG A 111 31.46 20.37 -24.54
CA ARG A 111 31.34 21.76 -24.09
C ARG A 111 31.69 21.81 -22.61
N PRO A 112 32.51 22.76 -22.18
CA PRO A 112 32.81 22.95 -20.77
C PRO A 112 31.51 23.32 -20.03
N ILE A 113 31.26 22.67 -18.91
CA ILE A 113 30.18 23.02 -17.97
C ILE A 113 30.61 24.32 -17.29
N GLY A 114 30.28 25.46 -17.92
CA GLY A 114 30.29 26.77 -17.30
C GLY A 114 28.88 27.04 -16.79
N ALA A 115 28.73 27.14 -15.49
CA ALA A 115 27.48 27.48 -14.83
C ALA A 115 27.04 28.90 -15.21
N GLU A 116 26.01 29.03 -16.03
CA GLU A 116 25.14 30.20 -15.97
C GLU A 116 24.21 30.03 -14.79
N ILE A 117 24.56 30.63 -13.68
CA ILE A 117 23.67 30.86 -12.56
C ILE A 117 22.58 31.79 -13.07
N ALA A 118 21.33 31.35 -13.12
CA ALA A 118 20.20 32.18 -13.50
C ALA A 118 20.14 33.42 -12.61
N ASP A 119 19.95 34.58 -13.24
CA ASP A 119 19.80 35.87 -12.57
C ASP A 119 18.61 35.81 -11.59
N PRO A 120 18.82 36.07 -10.28
CA PRO A 120 17.75 35.98 -9.27
C PRO A 120 16.72 37.12 -9.38
N SER A 121 16.87 38.05 -10.32
CA SER A 121 15.93 39.16 -10.53
C SER A 121 14.91 38.94 -11.64
N ALA A 122 14.89 37.76 -12.30
CA ALA A 122 13.91 37.46 -13.35
C ALA A 122 12.49 37.31 -12.78
N PRO A 123 11.45 37.96 -13.36
CA PRO A 123 10.09 37.84 -12.88
C PRO A 123 9.57 36.42 -13.12
N GLY A 124 9.33 35.67 -12.02
CA GLY A 124 8.91 34.28 -12.02
C GLY A 124 9.83 33.33 -11.24
N ALA A 125 10.91 33.83 -10.65
CA ALA A 125 11.70 33.04 -9.71
C ALA A 125 10.83 32.66 -8.50
N ILE A 126 10.73 31.37 -8.21
CA ILE A 126 10.11 30.87 -6.98
C ILE A 126 10.99 31.34 -5.83
N GLU A 127 10.51 32.34 -5.05
CA GLU A 127 11.20 32.74 -3.84
C GLU A 127 11.41 31.50 -2.95
N ALA A 128 12.66 31.21 -2.63
CA ALA A 128 12.97 30.24 -1.60
C ALA A 128 12.30 30.69 -0.29
N PRO A 129 11.70 29.80 0.50
CA PRO A 129 11.08 30.17 1.76
C PRO A 129 12.14 30.89 2.61
N ARG A 130 11.81 32.11 3.03
CA ARG A 130 12.69 32.91 3.90
C ARG A 130 12.89 32.13 5.19
N ASP A 131 14.12 31.89 5.56
CA ASP A 131 14.49 31.42 6.89
C ASP A 131 14.05 32.52 7.90
N ASP A 132 12.98 32.27 8.65
CA ASP A 132 12.39 33.19 9.60
C ASP A 132 13.24 33.32 10.89
N GLY A 133 14.43 32.74 10.92
CA GLY A 133 15.39 32.83 12.03
C GLY A 133 14.90 32.25 13.36
N ARG A 134 13.75 31.53 13.35
CA ARG A 134 13.27 30.83 14.54
C ARG A 134 14.14 29.60 14.76
N ALA A 135 14.82 29.54 15.90
CA ALA A 135 15.49 28.32 16.34
C ALA A 135 14.49 27.18 16.29
N ARG A 136 14.73 26.21 15.39
CA ARG A 136 13.88 25.01 15.29
C ARG A 136 13.90 24.33 16.66
N GLU A 137 12.73 24.08 17.24
CA GLU A 137 12.63 23.26 18.45
C GLU A 137 13.34 21.93 18.20
N PRO A 138 14.12 21.43 19.18
CA PRO A 138 14.85 20.18 19.00
C PRO A 138 13.87 19.07 18.64
N GLU A 139 14.23 18.25 17.64
CA GLU A 139 13.44 17.12 17.22
C GLU A 139 13.03 16.26 18.42
N PRO A 140 11.75 15.91 18.59
CA PRO A 140 11.32 15.05 19.67
C PRO A 140 11.99 13.67 19.54
N ARG A 141 12.80 13.33 20.53
CA ARG A 141 13.47 12.02 20.61
C ARG A 141 12.68 11.13 21.55
N LEU A 142 12.13 10.06 20.99
CA LEU A 142 11.45 9.02 21.76
C LEU A 142 12.43 7.87 22.04
N MET A 143 12.51 7.44 23.30
CA MET A 143 13.31 6.28 23.69
C MET A 143 12.42 5.23 24.32
N THR A 144 12.51 3.99 23.83
CA THR A 144 11.68 2.89 24.28
C THR A 144 12.44 1.55 24.20
N ASP A 145 12.00 0.55 24.95
CA ASP A 145 12.64 -0.76 24.93
C ASP A 145 12.21 -1.53 23.65
N VAL A 146 10.92 -1.48 23.32
CA VAL A 146 10.35 -2.17 22.16
C VAL A 146 9.58 -1.21 21.28
N VAL A 147 9.94 -1.13 19.99
CA VAL A 147 9.14 -0.49 18.95
C VAL A 147 8.42 -1.56 18.14
N VAL A 148 7.14 -1.33 17.88
CA VAL A 148 6.33 -2.16 16.98
C VAL A 148 5.87 -1.30 15.80
N ILE A 149 6.09 -1.74 14.56
CA ILE A 149 5.70 -0.99 13.35
C ILE A 149 4.54 -1.69 12.67
N GLY A 150 3.40 -0.98 12.61
CA GLY A 150 2.12 -1.43 12.05
C GLY A 150 1.14 -1.86 13.14
N ALA A 151 0.02 -1.13 13.28
CA ALA A 151 -1.04 -1.42 14.25
C ALA A 151 -2.17 -2.30 13.67
N GLY A 152 -1.81 -3.26 12.79
CA GLY A 152 -2.70 -4.36 12.43
C GLY A 152 -2.78 -5.42 13.53
N PRO A 153 -3.51 -6.54 13.32
CA PRO A 153 -3.66 -7.60 14.32
C PRO A 153 -2.35 -8.12 14.89
N ALA A 154 -1.30 -8.25 14.06
CA ALA A 154 0.02 -8.71 14.49
C ALA A 154 0.71 -7.69 15.41
N GLY A 155 0.73 -6.42 15.00
CA GLY A 155 1.37 -5.37 15.79
C GLY A 155 0.64 -5.09 17.10
N ILE A 156 -0.70 -5.11 17.10
CA ILE A 156 -1.50 -4.99 18.31
C ILE A 156 -1.16 -6.15 19.27
N ALA A 157 -1.13 -7.39 18.79
CA ALA A 157 -0.78 -8.53 19.62
C ALA A 157 0.67 -8.43 20.15
N ALA A 158 1.61 -7.98 19.33
CA ALA A 158 3.00 -7.78 19.72
C ALA A 158 3.13 -6.69 20.79
N ALA A 159 2.52 -5.53 20.57
CA ALA A 159 2.59 -4.40 21.50
C ALA A 159 1.95 -4.74 22.86
N VAL A 160 0.79 -5.39 22.84
CA VAL A 160 0.11 -5.84 24.06
C VAL A 160 0.99 -6.81 24.85
N HIS A 161 1.52 -7.85 24.22
CA HIS A 161 2.32 -8.85 24.95
C HIS A 161 3.68 -8.30 25.40
N ALA A 162 4.29 -7.39 24.67
CA ALA A 162 5.51 -6.74 25.09
C ALA A 162 5.29 -5.82 26.30
N ALA A 163 4.23 -4.99 26.25
CA ALA A 163 3.89 -4.07 27.34
C ALA A 163 3.44 -4.82 28.61
N GLU A 164 2.58 -5.83 28.48
CA GLU A 164 2.14 -6.67 29.62
C GLU A 164 3.32 -7.49 30.22
N ALA A 165 4.36 -7.73 29.45
CA ALA A 165 5.61 -8.35 29.91
C ALA A 165 6.53 -7.36 30.64
N GLY A 166 6.17 -6.07 30.72
CA GLY A 166 6.87 -5.01 31.44
C GLY A 166 7.81 -4.16 30.57
N ALA A 167 7.86 -4.35 29.24
CA ALA A 167 8.68 -3.53 28.36
C ALA A 167 7.99 -2.18 28.05
N ARG A 168 8.73 -1.07 28.09
CA ARG A 168 8.24 0.22 27.54
C ARG A 168 8.04 0.04 26.05
N THR A 169 6.80 0.10 25.58
CA THR A 169 6.45 -0.28 24.21
C THR A 169 5.82 0.87 23.47
N LEU A 170 6.33 1.16 22.25
CA LEU A 170 5.79 2.15 21.32
C LEU A 170 5.27 1.45 20.06
N LEU A 171 3.99 1.63 19.74
CA LEU A 171 3.34 1.12 18.55
C LEU A 171 3.17 2.26 17.53
N LEU A 172 3.79 2.14 16.35
CA LEU A 172 3.72 3.12 15.25
C LEU A 172 2.77 2.64 14.16
N ASP A 173 1.92 3.51 13.64
CA ASP A 173 1.10 3.23 12.46
C ASP A 173 0.85 4.49 11.63
N GLU A 174 0.86 4.37 10.30
CA GLU A 174 0.52 5.48 9.39
C GLU A 174 -0.97 5.81 9.37
N GLN A 175 -1.83 4.90 9.83
CA GLN A 175 -3.27 5.12 9.94
C GLN A 175 -3.60 5.92 11.19
N ALA A 176 -4.70 6.68 11.13
CA ALA A 176 -5.17 7.48 12.25
C ALA A 176 -5.70 6.66 13.44
N ARG A 177 -5.98 5.37 13.25
CA ARG A 177 -6.51 4.47 14.29
C ARG A 177 -5.92 3.08 14.16
N PRO A 178 -5.62 2.38 15.27
CA PRO A 178 -5.23 0.98 15.26
C PRO A 178 -6.32 0.07 14.66
N GLY A 179 -5.91 -1.10 14.15
CA GLY A 179 -6.78 -2.11 13.56
C GLY A 179 -6.30 -2.58 12.18
N GLY A 180 -5.42 -1.82 11.53
CA GLY A 180 -4.92 -2.11 10.18
C GLY A 180 -6.05 -2.21 9.16
N GLN A 181 -5.88 -3.03 8.13
CA GLN A 181 -6.87 -3.16 7.06
C GLN A 181 -8.06 -4.07 7.46
N VAL A 182 -7.79 -5.05 8.33
CA VAL A 182 -8.78 -6.09 8.68
C VAL A 182 -9.82 -5.55 9.65
N TRP A 183 -9.41 -4.76 10.65
CA TRP A 183 -10.27 -4.25 11.73
C TRP A 183 -10.67 -2.78 11.55
N ARG A 184 -10.38 -2.19 10.39
CA ARG A 184 -10.83 -0.84 10.02
C ARG A 184 -12.37 -0.76 9.99
N GLY A 185 -12.93 0.40 10.33
CA GLY A 185 -14.36 0.67 10.37
C GLY A 185 -15.01 0.13 11.63
N ASP A 186 -16.02 -0.73 11.52
CA ASP A 186 -16.68 -1.40 12.64
C ASP A 186 -16.05 -2.78 12.88
N PRO A 187 -15.12 -2.91 13.85
CA PRO A 187 -14.42 -4.16 14.10
C PRO A 187 -15.36 -5.18 14.78
N PRO A 188 -15.25 -6.49 14.48
CA PRO A 188 -16.01 -7.52 15.15
C PRO A 188 -15.66 -7.58 16.64
N ARG A 189 -16.57 -8.14 17.47
CA ARG A 189 -16.40 -8.21 18.93
C ARG A 189 -15.02 -8.72 19.38
N ALA A 190 -14.51 -9.76 18.71
CA ALA A 190 -13.18 -10.30 19.02
C ALA A 190 -12.04 -9.29 18.76
N ALA A 191 -12.17 -8.45 17.74
CA ALA A 191 -11.20 -7.41 17.44
C ALA A 191 -11.30 -6.24 18.44
N ARG A 192 -12.52 -5.86 18.83
CA ARG A 192 -12.73 -4.84 19.90
C ARG A 192 -12.03 -5.25 21.19
N ALA A 193 -12.17 -6.51 21.60
CA ALA A 193 -11.48 -7.01 22.80
C ALA A 193 -9.94 -6.86 22.72
N TRP A 194 -9.35 -6.96 21.53
CA TRP A 194 -7.92 -6.69 21.35
C TRP A 194 -7.58 -5.21 21.41
N LEU A 195 -8.42 -4.34 20.86
CA LEU A 195 -8.25 -2.88 20.95
C LEU A 195 -8.37 -2.41 22.40
N ASP A 196 -9.39 -2.88 23.13
CA ASP A 196 -9.57 -2.60 24.57
C ASP A 196 -8.38 -3.11 25.40
N ARG A 197 -7.79 -4.25 25.02
CA ARG A 197 -6.60 -4.80 25.68
C ARG A 197 -5.37 -3.95 25.39
N LEU A 198 -5.23 -3.43 24.14
CA LEU A 198 -4.15 -2.51 23.76
C LEU A 198 -4.21 -1.23 24.62
N GLU A 199 -5.39 -0.62 24.79
CA GLU A 199 -5.58 0.57 25.61
C GLU A 199 -5.17 0.33 27.07
N ARG A 200 -5.48 -0.85 27.62
CA ARG A 200 -5.16 -1.22 29.00
C ARG A 200 -3.73 -1.72 29.21
N SER A 201 -3.03 -2.07 28.15
CA SER A 201 -1.68 -2.69 28.25
C SER A 201 -0.56 -1.74 28.67
N GLY A 202 -0.80 -0.42 28.56
CA GLY A 202 0.23 0.60 28.80
C GLY A 202 1.14 0.85 27.59
N ALA A 203 0.93 0.18 26.45
CA ALA A 203 1.65 0.47 25.22
C ALA A 203 1.27 1.86 24.69
N GLN A 204 2.27 2.68 24.37
CA GLN A 204 2.04 3.97 23.72
C GLN A 204 1.72 3.77 22.25
N VAL A 205 0.72 4.48 21.71
CA VAL A 205 0.36 4.42 20.30
C VAL A 205 0.64 5.76 19.63
N LEU A 206 1.49 5.76 18.61
CA LEU A 206 1.76 6.91 17.76
C LEU A 206 1.13 6.68 16.39
N ALA A 207 -0.10 7.15 16.24
CA ALA A 207 -0.88 7.09 15.01
C ALA A 207 -0.52 8.24 14.05
N GLY A 208 -0.75 8.05 12.73
CA GLY A 208 -0.38 9.01 11.70
C GLY A 208 1.14 9.14 11.52
N ALA A 209 1.89 8.11 11.92
CA ALA A 209 3.34 8.08 11.94
C ALA A 209 3.87 7.11 10.88
N THR A 210 4.62 7.63 9.89
CA THR A 210 5.17 6.85 8.78
C THR A 210 6.67 6.71 8.94
N VAL A 211 7.20 5.49 8.96
CA VAL A 211 8.64 5.24 8.97
C VAL A 211 9.22 5.61 7.61
N VAL A 212 10.21 6.50 7.62
CA VAL A 212 10.86 7.06 6.42
C VAL A 212 12.22 6.41 6.18
N ASP A 213 12.98 6.22 7.25
CA ASP A 213 14.33 5.65 7.20
C ASP A 213 14.71 4.93 8.50
N ALA A 214 15.81 4.22 8.46
CA ALA A 214 16.51 3.61 9.59
C ALA A 214 18.01 4.02 9.51
N PRO A 215 18.34 5.25 9.91
CA PRO A 215 19.66 5.84 9.65
C PRO A 215 20.80 5.16 10.42
N ALA A 216 20.48 4.52 11.55
CA ALA A 216 21.45 3.79 12.35
C ALA A 216 20.80 2.57 13.03
N PRO A 217 21.59 1.57 13.45
CA PRO A 217 21.08 0.49 14.28
C PRO A 217 20.42 1.01 15.55
N GLY A 218 19.17 0.55 15.82
CA GLY A 218 18.39 1.01 16.97
C GLY A 218 17.74 2.40 16.81
N GLU A 219 17.72 2.96 15.59
CA GLU A 219 17.13 4.28 15.33
C GLU A 219 16.24 4.25 14.09
N LEU A 220 15.10 4.93 14.16
CA LEU A 220 14.18 5.17 13.03
C LEU A 220 13.94 6.67 12.87
N LEU A 221 13.86 7.11 11.62
CA LEU A 221 13.28 8.39 11.24
C LEU A 221 11.82 8.19 10.86
N VAL A 222 10.94 8.92 11.50
CA VAL A 222 9.49 8.82 11.36
C VAL A 222 8.92 10.19 10.98
N ALA A 223 8.09 10.24 9.95
CA ALA A 223 7.30 11.43 9.62
C ALA A 223 5.96 11.39 10.34
N ARG A 224 5.62 12.43 11.08
CA ARG A 224 4.30 12.66 11.68
C ARG A 224 3.74 13.99 11.18
N GLY A 225 2.87 13.93 10.18
CA GLY A 225 2.56 15.11 9.37
C GLY A 225 3.83 15.63 8.70
N ASP A 226 4.12 16.92 8.87
CA ASP A 226 5.30 17.59 8.30
C ASP A 226 6.49 17.66 9.30
N ARG A 227 6.41 16.93 10.40
CA ARG A 227 7.46 16.95 11.45
C ARG A 227 8.22 15.63 11.47
N PRO A 228 9.57 15.66 11.49
CA PRO A 228 10.40 14.51 11.77
C PRO A 228 10.32 14.14 13.25
N VAL A 229 10.37 12.85 13.54
CA VAL A 229 10.46 12.28 14.88
C VAL A 229 11.52 11.18 14.86
N ARG A 230 12.55 11.28 15.71
CA ARG A 230 13.53 10.21 15.89
C ARG A 230 13.10 9.28 17.00
N VAL A 231 13.10 7.97 16.71
CA VAL A 231 12.73 6.92 17.65
C VAL A 231 13.92 6.00 17.86
N ARG A 232 14.41 5.94 19.09
CA ARG A 232 15.46 5.01 19.53
C ARG A 232 14.86 3.83 20.29
N PHE A 233 15.37 2.65 20.03
CA PHE A 233 14.83 1.41 20.59
C PHE A 233 15.95 0.36 20.80
N GLU A 234 15.69 -0.59 21.69
CA GLU A 234 16.55 -1.77 21.87
C GLU A 234 16.10 -2.94 20.99
N ARG A 235 14.78 -3.09 20.80
CA ARG A 235 14.15 -4.17 20.04
C ARG A 235 13.10 -3.63 19.10
N LEU A 236 12.98 -4.25 17.93
CA LEU A 236 12.05 -3.86 16.89
C LEU A 236 11.19 -5.04 16.46
N VAL A 237 9.87 -4.85 16.41
CA VAL A 237 8.93 -5.81 15.85
C VAL A 237 8.33 -5.23 14.57
N LEU A 238 8.62 -5.85 13.43
CA LEU A 238 8.09 -5.52 12.12
C LEU A 238 6.73 -6.22 11.94
N ALA A 239 5.65 -5.44 11.82
CA ALA A 239 4.29 -5.91 11.59
C ALA A 239 3.62 -5.11 10.45
N THR A 240 4.38 -4.78 9.41
CA THR A 240 4.01 -3.89 8.30
C THR A 240 2.94 -4.47 7.36
N GLY A 241 2.50 -5.70 7.60
CA GLY A 241 1.39 -6.33 6.90
C GLY A 241 1.67 -6.64 5.43
N ALA A 242 0.60 -6.62 4.63
CA ALA A 242 0.64 -6.94 3.21
C ALA A 242 -0.27 -6.00 2.42
N ARG A 243 -0.05 -5.93 1.12
CA ARG A 243 -0.87 -5.22 0.14
C ARG A 243 -1.35 -6.17 -0.94
N GLU A 244 -2.36 -5.77 -1.72
CA GLU A 244 -2.86 -6.60 -2.81
C GLU A 244 -1.84 -6.73 -3.94
N LEU A 245 -1.80 -7.91 -4.52
CA LEU A 245 -1.16 -8.17 -5.80
C LEU A 245 -2.11 -7.77 -6.92
N PHE A 246 -1.69 -6.83 -7.74
CA PHE A 246 -2.38 -6.42 -8.95
C PHE A 246 -1.65 -6.98 -10.16
N LEU A 247 -2.36 -7.73 -11.01
CA LEU A 247 -1.85 -8.15 -12.30
C LEU A 247 -2.46 -7.27 -13.38
N PRO A 248 -1.66 -6.59 -14.20
CA PRO A 248 -2.13 -5.77 -15.31
C PRO A 248 -2.87 -6.60 -16.35
N PHE A 249 -4.00 -6.09 -16.83
CA PHE A 249 -4.77 -6.60 -17.97
C PHE A 249 -5.33 -5.40 -18.75
N PRO A 250 -5.72 -5.53 -20.02
CA PRO A 250 -6.30 -4.43 -20.78
C PRO A 250 -7.47 -3.75 -20.03
N GLY A 251 -7.42 -2.43 -19.88
CA GLY A 251 -8.43 -1.63 -19.20
C GLY A 251 -8.34 -1.60 -17.65
N TRP A 252 -7.37 -2.24 -17.01
CA TRP A 252 -7.27 -2.25 -15.55
C TRP A 252 -6.98 -0.87 -14.92
N THR A 253 -6.63 0.12 -15.75
CA THR A 253 -6.37 1.50 -15.32
C THR A 253 -7.61 2.37 -15.32
N LEU A 254 -8.74 1.90 -15.88
CA LEU A 254 -9.99 2.64 -15.93
C LEU A 254 -10.48 3.03 -14.53
N PRO A 255 -10.99 4.25 -14.32
CA PRO A 255 -11.75 4.61 -13.14
C PRO A 255 -12.90 3.61 -12.89
N GLY A 256 -13.08 3.20 -11.62
CA GLY A 256 -14.02 2.14 -11.24
C GLY A 256 -13.40 0.74 -11.21
N VAL A 257 -12.18 0.53 -11.74
CA VAL A 257 -11.38 -0.66 -11.46
C VAL A 257 -10.60 -0.44 -10.18
N VAL A 258 -10.91 -1.22 -9.15
CA VAL A 258 -10.33 -1.10 -7.80
C VAL A 258 -9.82 -2.47 -7.33
N GLY A 259 -8.94 -2.48 -6.34
CA GLY A 259 -8.57 -3.72 -5.67
C GLY A 259 -9.76 -4.36 -4.97
N ALA A 260 -9.78 -5.68 -4.82
CA ALA A 260 -10.80 -6.35 -4.02
C ALA A 260 -10.74 -5.89 -2.54
N GLY A 261 -9.54 -5.89 -1.93
CA GLY A 261 -9.32 -5.27 -0.63
C GLY A 261 -9.49 -3.75 -0.66
N GLY A 262 -9.20 -3.11 -1.80
CA GLY A 262 -9.46 -1.69 -2.04
C GLY A 262 -10.94 -1.35 -1.95
N ALA A 263 -11.83 -2.14 -2.57
CA ALA A 263 -13.28 -1.99 -2.45
C ALA A 263 -13.76 -2.18 -1.00
N GLN A 264 -13.21 -3.16 -0.29
CA GLN A 264 -13.51 -3.36 1.12
C GLN A 264 -13.01 -2.19 1.98
N ALA A 265 -11.82 -1.66 1.69
CA ALA A 265 -11.27 -0.51 2.41
C ALA A 265 -12.12 0.74 2.20
N LEU A 266 -12.56 0.99 0.96
CA LEU A 266 -13.50 2.06 0.61
C LEU A 266 -14.81 1.92 1.37
N LEU A 267 -15.43 0.73 1.34
CA LEU A 267 -16.68 0.45 2.05
C LEU A 267 -16.55 0.73 3.56
N LYS A 268 -15.50 0.21 4.20
CA LYS A 268 -15.20 0.44 5.62
C LYS A 268 -14.89 1.89 5.95
N ALA A 269 -14.49 2.67 4.97
CA ALA A 269 -14.18 4.09 5.10
C ALA A 269 -15.39 5.02 4.83
N GLY A 270 -16.56 4.45 4.53
CA GLY A 270 -17.81 5.19 4.31
C GLY A 270 -18.26 5.28 2.86
N ALA A 271 -17.55 4.66 1.90
CA ALA A 271 -17.97 4.65 0.50
C ALA A 271 -19.26 3.82 0.31
N ARG A 272 -20.18 4.36 -0.50
CA ARG A 272 -21.45 3.73 -0.83
C ARG A 272 -21.36 2.99 -2.16
N PHE A 273 -21.97 1.82 -2.18
CA PHE A 273 -22.07 0.99 -3.37
C PHE A 273 -23.53 0.68 -3.74
N ASP A 274 -24.49 1.40 -3.12
CA ASP A 274 -25.93 1.17 -3.30
C ASP A 274 -26.31 1.18 -4.78
N GLY A 275 -26.96 0.09 -5.22
CA GLY A 275 -27.42 -0.10 -6.59
C GLY A 275 -26.33 -0.28 -7.65
N ARG A 276 -25.04 -0.07 -7.33
CA ARG A 276 -23.94 -0.26 -8.29
C ARG A 276 -23.77 -1.73 -8.63
N ARG A 277 -23.62 -2.02 -9.91
CA ARG A 277 -23.27 -3.35 -10.42
C ARG A 277 -21.79 -3.60 -10.17
N VAL A 278 -21.46 -4.61 -9.38
CA VAL A 278 -20.08 -4.93 -9.01
C VAL A 278 -19.73 -6.33 -9.50
N VAL A 279 -18.60 -6.46 -10.19
CA VAL A 279 -17.95 -7.73 -10.44
C VAL A 279 -16.77 -7.86 -9.48
N VAL A 280 -16.64 -9.03 -8.84
CA VAL A 280 -15.50 -9.36 -7.97
C VAL A 280 -14.67 -10.45 -8.63
N ALA A 281 -13.37 -10.22 -8.82
CA ALA A 281 -12.55 -11.17 -9.57
C ALA A 281 -11.12 -11.27 -9.02
N GLY A 282 -10.46 -12.40 -9.29
CA GLY A 282 -9.05 -12.58 -8.93
C GLY A 282 -8.76 -13.90 -8.25
N SER A 283 -8.13 -13.88 -7.06
CA SER A 283 -7.72 -15.08 -6.34
C SER A 283 -7.84 -14.94 -4.83
N GLY A 284 -8.44 -15.93 -4.21
CA GLY A 284 -8.40 -16.09 -2.76
C GLY A 284 -9.73 -15.88 -2.03
N PRO A 285 -9.83 -16.36 -0.79
CA PRO A 285 -11.06 -16.29 -0.02
C PRO A 285 -11.52 -14.85 0.29
N LEU A 286 -10.63 -13.87 0.13
CA LEU A 286 -10.96 -12.44 0.26
C LEU A 286 -12.06 -12.04 -0.73
N LEU A 287 -12.10 -12.64 -1.92
CA LEU A 287 -13.12 -12.33 -2.92
C LEU A 287 -14.54 -12.60 -2.40
N LEU A 288 -14.76 -13.73 -1.71
CA LEU A 288 -16.05 -14.06 -1.11
C LEU A 288 -16.43 -13.10 0.01
N ALA A 289 -15.46 -12.77 0.86
CA ALA A 289 -15.68 -11.82 1.96
C ALA A 289 -16.05 -10.42 1.44
N VAL A 290 -15.36 -9.97 0.38
CA VAL A 290 -15.61 -8.68 -0.27
C VAL A 290 -16.96 -8.68 -0.96
N ALA A 291 -17.27 -9.70 -1.77
CA ALA A 291 -18.55 -9.82 -2.47
C ALA A 291 -19.74 -9.81 -1.49
N ALA A 292 -19.66 -10.62 -0.42
CA ALA A 292 -20.68 -10.67 0.61
C ALA A 292 -20.81 -9.34 1.38
N ALA A 293 -19.71 -8.65 1.66
CA ALA A 293 -19.75 -7.34 2.30
C ALA A 293 -20.39 -6.28 1.40
N LEU A 294 -20.02 -6.21 0.13
CA LEU A 294 -20.60 -5.30 -0.85
C LEU A 294 -22.11 -5.55 -1.01
N GLN A 295 -22.53 -6.81 -1.16
CA GLN A 295 -23.94 -7.16 -1.30
C GLN A 295 -24.77 -6.76 -0.08
N ARG A 296 -24.26 -7.01 1.15
CA ARG A 296 -24.92 -6.59 2.39
C ARG A 296 -25.06 -5.07 2.52
N ASN A 297 -24.22 -4.32 1.84
CA ASN A 297 -24.21 -2.86 1.80
C ASN A 297 -24.79 -2.31 0.49
N GLY A 298 -25.81 -2.97 -0.07
CA GLY A 298 -26.63 -2.46 -1.16
C GLY A 298 -26.05 -2.57 -2.57
N ALA A 299 -24.84 -3.09 -2.77
CA ALA A 299 -24.31 -3.34 -4.10
C ALA A 299 -25.01 -4.52 -4.78
N ARG A 300 -25.19 -4.44 -6.10
CA ARG A 300 -25.62 -5.56 -6.93
C ARG A 300 -24.38 -6.32 -7.41
N VAL A 301 -24.00 -7.40 -6.69
CA VAL A 301 -22.89 -8.26 -7.14
C VAL A 301 -23.35 -9.07 -8.34
N VAL A 302 -22.79 -8.79 -9.52
CA VAL A 302 -23.16 -9.40 -10.80
C VAL A 302 -22.57 -10.79 -10.95
N GLY A 303 -21.36 -10.97 -10.43
CA GLY A 303 -20.66 -12.25 -10.46
C GLY A 303 -19.33 -12.23 -9.74
N VAL A 304 -18.85 -13.41 -9.40
CA VAL A 304 -17.52 -13.63 -8.81
C VAL A 304 -16.73 -14.57 -9.72
N ALA A 305 -15.51 -14.17 -10.09
CA ALA A 305 -14.58 -14.96 -10.89
C ALA A 305 -13.34 -15.31 -10.06
N GLU A 306 -13.22 -16.57 -9.64
CA GLU A 306 -12.06 -17.11 -8.92
C GLU A 306 -11.16 -17.88 -9.90
N GLN A 307 -9.89 -17.48 -10.02
CA GLN A 307 -8.94 -18.13 -10.91
C GLN A 307 -8.58 -19.56 -10.49
N ALA A 308 -8.67 -19.88 -9.19
CA ALA A 308 -8.36 -21.21 -8.72
C ALA A 308 -9.36 -22.25 -9.28
N PRO A 309 -8.88 -23.40 -9.79
CA PRO A 309 -9.76 -24.43 -10.33
C PRO A 309 -10.55 -25.12 -9.22
N LEU A 310 -11.76 -25.59 -9.56
CA LEU A 310 -12.70 -26.21 -8.62
C LEU A 310 -12.06 -27.35 -7.81
N ALA A 311 -11.21 -28.16 -8.43
CA ALA A 311 -10.53 -29.27 -7.73
C ALA A 311 -9.64 -28.78 -6.56
N ARG A 312 -8.90 -27.66 -6.74
CA ARG A 312 -8.08 -27.08 -5.66
C ARG A 312 -8.96 -26.50 -4.56
N LEU A 313 -10.05 -25.83 -4.94
CA LEU A 313 -11.01 -25.27 -3.97
C LEU A 313 -11.71 -26.35 -3.16
N ALA A 314 -12.12 -27.44 -3.81
CA ALA A 314 -12.74 -28.59 -3.14
C ALA A 314 -11.76 -29.26 -2.16
N ALA A 315 -10.50 -29.49 -2.57
CA ALA A 315 -9.47 -30.02 -1.69
C ALA A 315 -9.17 -29.11 -0.49
N PHE A 316 -9.14 -27.79 -0.72
CA PHE A 316 -8.99 -26.80 0.36
C PHE A 316 -10.20 -26.84 1.29
N GLY A 317 -11.42 -26.78 0.74
CA GLY A 317 -12.67 -26.89 1.50
C GLY A 317 -12.72 -28.15 2.37
N ALA A 318 -12.37 -29.31 1.79
CA ALA A 318 -12.25 -30.55 2.55
C ALA A 318 -11.24 -30.49 3.69
N SER A 319 -10.17 -29.66 3.56
CA SER A 319 -9.18 -29.50 4.63
C SER A 319 -9.66 -28.64 5.81
N LEU A 320 -10.76 -27.90 5.65
CA LEU A 320 -11.27 -26.93 6.65
C LEU A 320 -11.91 -27.58 7.88
N TRP A 321 -12.14 -28.92 7.84
CA TRP A 321 -12.57 -29.63 9.06
C TRP A 321 -11.57 -29.45 10.23
N ARG A 322 -10.30 -29.21 9.92
CA ARG A 322 -9.24 -28.86 10.89
C ARG A 322 -9.29 -27.42 11.38
N ALA A 323 -10.14 -26.58 10.79
CA ALA A 323 -10.30 -25.16 11.14
C ALA A 323 -11.80 -24.79 11.11
N PRO A 324 -12.64 -25.33 12.03
CA PRO A 324 -14.09 -25.26 11.95
C PRO A 324 -14.63 -23.83 11.87
N ARG A 325 -14.00 -22.89 12.55
CA ARG A 325 -14.38 -21.46 12.45
C ARG A 325 -14.28 -20.94 11.01
N LYS A 326 -13.23 -21.32 10.28
CA LYS A 326 -13.04 -20.96 8.87
C LYS A 326 -14.03 -21.65 7.94
N LEU A 327 -14.42 -22.87 8.28
CA LEU A 327 -15.48 -23.57 7.56
C LEU A 327 -16.82 -22.84 7.71
N PHE A 328 -17.21 -22.48 8.94
CA PHE A 328 -18.44 -21.71 9.18
C PHE A 328 -18.43 -20.33 8.50
N GLU A 329 -17.31 -19.62 8.50
CA GLU A 329 -17.15 -18.38 7.72
C GLU A 329 -17.40 -18.61 6.22
N GLY A 330 -16.78 -19.65 5.64
CA GLY A 330 -16.93 -20.00 4.23
C GLY A 330 -18.37 -20.35 3.86
N VAL A 331 -19.05 -21.17 4.69
CA VAL A 331 -20.46 -21.49 4.52
C VAL A 331 -21.34 -20.23 4.60
N GLY A 332 -21.06 -19.32 5.53
CA GLY A 332 -21.78 -18.05 5.66
C GLY A 332 -21.65 -17.18 4.40
N TYR A 333 -20.45 -17.10 3.80
CA TYR A 333 -20.26 -16.38 2.54
C TYR A 333 -20.98 -17.09 1.38
N GLY A 334 -20.92 -18.42 1.31
CA GLY A 334 -21.64 -19.21 0.30
C GLY A 334 -23.15 -18.96 0.36
N ALA A 335 -23.74 -18.96 1.56
CA ALA A 335 -25.15 -18.67 1.75
C ALA A 335 -25.51 -17.23 1.34
N ALA A 336 -24.69 -16.24 1.72
CA ALA A 336 -24.89 -14.84 1.35
C ALA A 336 -24.82 -14.62 -0.18
N LEU A 337 -24.08 -15.44 -0.90
CA LEU A 337 -23.82 -15.30 -2.33
C LEU A 337 -24.54 -16.39 -3.17
N ALA A 338 -25.51 -17.12 -2.61
CA ALA A 338 -26.15 -18.27 -3.27
C ALA A 338 -26.80 -17.91 -4.62
N ALA A 339 -27.30 -16.69 -4.78
CA ALA A 339 -27.88 -16.19 -6.04
C ALA A 339 -26.86 -15.55 -7.00
N VAL A 340 -25.58 -15.40 -6.57
CA VAL A 340 -24.54 -14.74 -7.37
C VAL A 340 -23.79 -15.78 -8.21
N PRO A 341 -23.67 -15.59 -9.53
CA PRO A 341 -22.85 -16.46 -10.37
C PRO A 341 -21.41 -16.53 -9.84
N TYR A 342 -20.96 -17.73 -9.42
CA TYR A 342 -19.59 -17.97 -8.99
C TYR A 342 -18.88 -18.87 -10.02
N ARG A 343 -17.86 -18.32 -10.69
CA ARG A 343 -17.09 -19.03 -11.72
C ARG A 343 -15.71 -19.38 -11.18
N THR A 344 -15.45 -20.67 -11.04
CA THR A 344 -14.14 -21.21 -10.63
C THR A 344 -13.28 -21.52 -11.84
N GLY A 345 -11.96 -21.40 -11.72
CA GLY A 345 -11.03 -21.54 -12.83
C GLY A 345 -11.17 -20.43 -13.87
N ALA A 346 -11.76 -19.31 -13.50
CA ALA A 346 -12.06 -18.20 -14.40
C ALA A 346 -11.40 -16.89 -13.92
N TRP A 347 -10.97 -16.06 -14.87
CA TRP A 347 -10.26 -14.80 -14.59
C TRP A 347 -10.66 -13.67 -15.52
N VAL A 348 -10.45 -12.45 -15.10
CA VAL A 348 -10.66 -11.26 -15.93
C VAL A 348 -9.61 -11.22 -17.03
N GLN A 349 -10.07 -11.02 -18.26
CA GLN A 349 -9.22 -10.86 -19.44
C GLN A 349 -9.12 -9.41 -19.88
N GLU A 350 -10.17 -8.61 -19.69
CA GLU A 350 -10.25 -7.22 -20.11
C GLU A 350 -11.35 -6.48 -19.33
N ALA A 351 -11.08 -5.23 -18.94
CA ALA A 351 -12.11 -4.27 -18.54
C ALA A 351 -12.36 -3.28 -19.68
N ARG A 352 -13.60 -2.89 -19.88
CA ARG A 352 -14.05 -2.01 -20.96
C ARG A 352 -14.78 -0.81 -20.39
N GLY A 353 -14.80 0.28 -21.16
CA GLY A 353 -15.55 1.49 -20.85
C GLY A 353 -14.91 2.74 -21.44
N LYS A 354 -15.72 3.81 -21.56
CA LYS A 354 -15.27 5.14 -21.97
C LYS A 354 -15.17 6.04 -20.74
N GLY A 355 -13.94 6.36 -20.32
CA GLY A 355 -13.69 7.21 -19.14
C GLY A 355 -13.86 6.51 -17.79
N ALA A 356 -14.70 5.48 -17.68
CA ALA A 356 -14.86 4.61 -16.52
C ALA A 356 -15.24 3.20 -16.98
N VAL A 357 -15.08 2.19 -16.09
CA VAL A 357 -15.49 0.82 -16.41
C VAL A 357 -17.01 0.74 -16.56
N ASP A 358 -17.47 0.07 -17.62
CA ASP A 358 -18.88 -0.25 -17.87
C ASP A 358 -19.14 -1.75 -18.08
N GLY A 359 -18.06 -2.54 -18.26
CA GLY A 359 -18.13 -3.97 -18.40
C GLY A 359 -16.78 -4.66 -18.29
N VAL A 360 -16.84 -5.98 -18.14
CA VAL A 360 -15.67 -6.84 -18.01
C VAL A 360 -15.85 -8.13 -18.80
N ARG A 361 -14.77 -8.58 -19.43
CA ARG A 361 -14.68 -9.88 -20.08
C ARG A 361 -13.94 -10.84 -19.17
N VAL A 362 -14.59 -11.96 -18.85
CA VAL A 362 -14.09 -13.04 -18.00
C VAL A 362 -13.96 -14.30 -18.84
N THR A 363 -12.93 -15.10 -18.62
CA THR A 363 -12.73 -16.37 -19.33
C THR A 363 -12.26 -17.48 -18.39
N ASP A 364 -12.52 -18.73 -18.77
CA ASP A 364 -11.90 -19.95 -18.20
C ASP A 364 -10.86 -20.59 -19.14
N GLY A 365 -10.54 -19.87 -20.24
CA GLY A 365 -9.69 -20.35 -21.34
C GLY A 365 -10.44 -21.12 -22.43
N ARG A 366 -11.71 -21.47 -22.21
CA ARG A 366 -12.57 -22.16 -23.19
C ARG A 366 -13.83 -21.38 -23.53
N ARG A 367 -14.40 -20.71 -22.52
CA ARG A 367 -15.62 -19.91 -22.62
C ARG A 367 -15.33 -18.50 -22.19
N GLU A 368 -16.10 -17.55 -22.72
CA GLU A 368 -16.06 -16.14 -22.34
C GLU A 368 -17.42 -15.71 -21.83
N TRP A 369 -17.39 -14.84 -20.83
CA TRP A 369 -18.56 -14.16 -20.27
C TRP A 369 -18.35 -12.66 -20.30
N HIS A 370 -19.38 -11.93 -20.69
CA HIS A 370 -19.41 -10.48 -20.66
C HIS A 370 -20.36 -10.03 -19.56
N TRP A 371 -19.83 -9.38 -18.56
CA TRP A 371 -20.60 -8.85 -17.44
C TRP A 371 -20.56 -7.32 -17.44
N ALA A 372 -21.73 -6.69 -17.55
CA ALA A 372 -21.86 -5.24 -17.39
C ALA A 372 -21.68 -4.87 -15.92
N CYS A 373 -20.82 -3.90 -15.63
CA CYS A 373 -20.54 -3.48 -14.26
C CYS A 373 -20.11 -2.01 -14.19
N ASP A 374 -20.42 -1.38 -13.07
CA ASP A 374 -20.01 -0.02 -12.75
C ASP A 374 -18.73 0.01 -11.91
N VAL A 375 -18.39 -1.12 -11.32
CA VAL A 375 -17.17 -1.33 -10.52
C VAL A 375 -16.63 -2.74 -10.76
N LEU A 376 -15.33 -2.86 -11.02
CA LEU A 376 -14.60 -4.11 -10.99
C LEU A 376 -13.69 -4.13 -9.76
N ALA A 377 -13.98 -4.98 -8.78
CA ALA A 377 -13.14 -5.24 -7.63
C ALA A 377 -12.23 -6.43 -7.90
N CYS A 378 -10.94 -6.20 -8.20
CA CYS A 378 -10.05 -7.25 -8.70
C CYS A 378 -8.74 -7.31 -7.93
N GLY A 379 -8.33 -8.52 -7.45
CA GLY A 379 -7.07 -8.76 -6.75
C GLY A 379 -6.62 -10.20 -6.86
N PHE A 380 -5.30 -10.41 -7.02
CA PHE A 380 -4.72 -11.73 -7.30
C PHE A 380 -3.96 -12.31 -6.10
N GLY A 381 -4.39 -11.97 -4.90
CA GLY A 381 -3.76 -12.35 -3.65
C GLY A 381 -3.07 -11.19 -2.95
N LEU A 382 -2.20 -11.49 -2.00
CA LEU A 382 -1.49 -10.50 -1.19
C LEU A 382 0.02 -10.63 -1.35
N VAL A 383 0.71 -9.50 -1.20
CA VAL A 383 2.18 -9.38 -1.22
C VAL A 383 2.62 -8.74 0.09
N PRO A 384 3.52 -9.37 0.85
CA PRO A 384 4.11 -8.78 2.06
C PRO A 384 4.77 -7.43 1.80
N SER A 385 4.64 -6.50 2.75
CA SER A 385 5.28 -5.19 2.70
C SER A 385 6.72 -5.28 3.21
N LEU A 386 7.67 -5.51 2.31
CA LEU A 386 9.06 -5.87 2.63
C LEU A 386 10.06 -4.72 2.50
N GLU A 387 9.61 -3.50 2.27
CA GLU A 387 10.50 -2.35 2.06
C GLU A 387 11.38 -2.11 3.30
N LEU A 388 10.78 -1.95 4.47
CA LEU A 388 11.53 -1.74 5.71
C LEU A 388 12.33 -2.97 6.16
N PRO A 389 11.79 -4.21 6.14
CA PRO A 389 12.63 -5.41 6.38
C PRO A 389 13.89 -5.48 5.51
N ARG A 390 13.77 -5.15 4.22
CA ARG A 390 14.93 -5.15 3.30
C ARG A 390 15.91 -4.03 3.57
N LEU A 391 15.42 -2.83 3.90
CA LEU A 391 16.28 -1.71 4.30
C LEU A 391 17.12 -2.08 5.52
N LEU A 392 16.53 -2.81 6.48
CA LEU A 392 17.21 -3.30 7.68
C LEU A 392 18.12 -4.54 7.44
N GLY A 393 18.15 -5.08 6.23
CA GLY A 393 18.98 -6.25 5.89
C GLY A 393 18.36 -7.59 6.31
N CYS A 394 17.06 -7.65 6.62
CA CYS A 394 16.40 -8.90 6.95
C CYS A 394 16.36 -9.85 5.74
N ALA A 395 16.75 -11.10 5.93
CA ALA A 395 16.69 -12.14 4.92
C ALA A 395 15.23 -12.44 4.53
N THR A 396 15.00 -12.59 3.21
CA THR A 396 13.68 -12.91 2.67
C THR A 396 13.73 -14.14 1.77
N SER A 397 12.70 -14.97 1.79
CA SER A 397 12.53 -16.10 0.88
C SER A 397 11.06 -16.23 0.48
N ALA A 398 10.82 -16.62 -0.76
CA ALA A 398 9.47 -16.78 -1.32
C ALA A 398 8.54 -15.56 -1.07
N GLY A 399 9.11 -14.35 -1.03
CA GLY A 399 8.37 -13.11 -0.81
C GLY A 399 7.97 -12.85 0.65
N ALA A 400 8.57 -13.52 1.63
CA ALA A 400 8.33 -13.32 3.06
C ALA A 400 9.65 -13.13 3.83
N VAL A 401 9.59 -12.49 4.99
CA VAL A 401 10.73 -12.38 5.92
C VAL A 401 10.98 -13.74 6.56
N LEU A 402 12.24 -14.18 6.57
CA LEU A 402 12.65 -15.39 7.28
C LEU A 402 12.80 -15.11 8.78
N VAL A 403 12.16 -15.95 9.58
CA VAL A 403 12.20 -15.86 11.04
C VAL A 403 12.36 -17.23 11.67
N ASP A 404 12.91 -17.25 12.87
CA ASP A 404 13.00 -18.44 13.72
C ASP A 404 11.68 -18.75 14.47
N ALA A 405 11.74 -19.69 15.40
CA ALA A 405 10.59 -20.08 16.23
C ALA A 405 10.10 -18.95 17.16
N ALA A 406 10.97 -18.03 17.55
CA ALA A 406 10.69 -16.86 18.36
C ALA A 406 10.28 -15.62 17.54
N GLN A 407 10.14 -15.76 16.22
CA GLN A 407 9.88 -14.67 15.26
C GLN A 407 11.05 -13.69 15.12
N GLN A 408 12.27 -14.07 15.52
CA GLN A 408 13.47 -13.27 15.33
C GLN A 408 13.98 -13.42 13.89
N THR A 409 14.40 -12.31 13.29
CA THR A 409 15.01 -12.28 11.96
C THR A 409 16.52 -12.58 12.06
N CYS A 410 17.23 -12.61 10.92
CA CYS A 410 18.68 -12.70 10.91
C CYS A 410 19.38 -11.44 11.47
N VAL A 411 18.65 -10.35 11.69
CA VAL A 411 19.18 -9.11 12.28
C VAL A 411 18.93 -9.13 13.78
N GLY A 412 19.99 -9.00 14.57
CA GLY A 412 19.90 -9.05 16.03
C GLY A 412 18.95 -7.99 16.59
N GLY A 413 18.04 -8.38 17.47
CA GLY A 413 17.06 -7.48 18.07
C GLY A 413 15.88 -7.10 17.18
N VAL A 414 15.80 -7.61 15.94
CA VAL A 414 14.71 -7.37 15.01
C VAL A 414 13.84 -8.62 14.85
N PHE A 415 12.56 -8.49 15.12
CA PHE A 415 11.53 -9.53 15.00
C PHE A 415 10.56 -9.19 13.88
N ALA A 416 9.87 -10.17 13.33
CA ALA A 416 8.85 -9.95 12.32
C ALA A 416 7.62 -10.82 12.57
N ALA A 417 6.41 -10.26 12.31
CA ALA A 417 5.16 -10.95 12.60
C ALA A 417 4.05 -10.57 11.61
N GLY A 418 3.03 -11.40 11.52
CA GLY A 418 1.86 -11.18 10.67
C GLY A 418 2.11 -11.55 9.22
N GLU A 419 1.47 -10.84 8.31
CA GLU A 419 1.50 -11.16 6.88
C GLU A 419 2.89 -11.04 6.24
N ILE A 420 3.83 -10.32 6.86
CA ILE A 420 5.19 -10.20 6.32
C ILE A 420 6.03 -11.48 6.46
N VAL A 421 5.64 -12.40 7.35
CA VAL A 421 6.26 -13.71 7.52
C VAL A 421 5.51 -14.84 6.80
N GLY A 422 4.50 -14.46 6.00
CA GLY A 422 3.66 -15.37 5.22
C GLY A 422 2.18 -15.01 5.34
N ILE A 423 1.45 -15.14 4.23
CA ILE A 423 0.03 -14.79 4.15
C ILE A 423 -0.83 -15.88 4.80
N GLY A 424 -1.50 -15.56 5.91
CA GLY A 424 -2.32 -16.54 6.66
C GLY A 424 -3.53 -15.97 7.39
N GLY A 425 -3.72 -14.65 7.30
CA GLY A 425 -4.87 -13.94 7.86
C GLY A 425 -4.74 -13.61 9.35
N ALA A 426 -5.81 -13.01 9.90
CA ALA A 426 -5.79 -12.40 11.22
C ALA A 426 -5.39 -13.37 12.37
N SER A 427 -5.78 -14.63 12.29
CA SER A 427 -5.44 -15.63 13.34
C SER A 427 -3.95 -15.90 13.41
N GLN A 428 -3.29 -16.07 12.25
CA GLN A 428 -1.83 -16.19 12.15
C GLN A 428 -1.15 -14.90 12.61
N ALA A 429 -1.66 -13.76 12.18
CA ALA A 429 -1.12 -12.45 12.56
C ALA A 429 -1.11 -12.28 14.09
N LEU A 430 -2.22 -12.61 14.76
CA LEU A 430 -2.29 -12.57 16.22
C LEU A 430 -1.33 -13.55 16.91
N ALA A 431 -1.19 -14.77 16.39
CA ALA A 431 -0.31 -15.78 16.99
C ALA A 431 1.16 -15.40 16.83
N THR A 432 1.58 -14.99 15.64
CA THR A 432 2.97 -14.57 15.37
C THR A 432 3.30 -13.26 16.09
N GLY A 433 2.35 -12.30 16.16
CA GLY A 433 2.52 -11.05 16.90
C GLY A 433 2.72 -11.28 18.39
N ALA A 434 1.93 -12.15 19.01
CA ALA A 434 2.07 -12.49 20.41
C ALA A 434 3.43 -13.16 20.73
N VAL A 435 3.89 -14.05 19.86
CA VAL A 435 5.25 -14.66 19.97
C VAL A 435 6.33 -13.58 19.86
N ALA A 436 6.27 -12.74 18.83
CA ALA A 436 7.25 -11.68 18.61
C ALA A 436 7.31 -10.68 19.77
N GLY A 437 6.15 -10.28 20.30
CA GLY A 437 6.06 -9.34 21.43
C GLY A 437 6.70 -9.89 22.70
N LEU A 438 6.39 -11.13 23.07
CA LEU A 438 7.02 -11.79 24.24
C LEU A 438 8.54 -11.94 24.04
N ALA A 439 8.97 -12.40 22.88
CA ALA A 439 10.39 -12.59 22.58
C ALA A 439 11.16 -11.26 22.57
N ALA A 440 10.57 -10.19 21.99
CA ALA A 440 11.15 -8.87 22.02
C ALA A 440 11.27 -8.29 23.45
N ALA A 441 10.34 -8.64 24.35
CA ALA A 441 10.42 -8.29 25.77
C ALA A 441 11.35 -9.21 26.58
N GLY A 442 12.08 -10.13 25.94
CA GLY A 442 12.99 -11.07 26.61
C GLY A 442 12.28 -12.15 27.44
N ARG A 443 11.02 -12.46 27.11
CA ARG A 443 10.23 -13.47 27.83
C ARG A 443 10.14 -14.77 27.04
N ALA A 444 10.12 -15.87 27.77
CA ALA A 444 9.90 -17.19 27.18
C ALA A 444 8.51 -17.28 26.53
N VAL A 445 8.44 -17.91 25.35
CA VAL A 445 7.20 -18.14 24.63
C VAL A 445 6.49 -19.37 25.20
N PRO A 446 5.26 -19.25 25.71
CA PRO A 446 4.51 -20.38 26.23
C PRO A 446 4.27 -21.44 25.14
N GLU A 447 4.40 -22.73 25.48
CA GLU A 447 4.27 -23.85 24.53
C GLU A 447 2.93 -23.83 23.79
N ARG A 448 1.82 -23.53 24.46
CA ARG A 448 0.50 -23.38 23.84
C ARG A 448 0.47 -22.32 22.72
N LEU A 449 1.24 -21.26 22.88
CA LEU A 449 1.31 -20.19 21.89
C LEU A 449 2.18 -20.61 20.69
N ALA A 450 3.30 -21.29 20.96
CA ALA A 450 4.15 -21.89 19.92
C ALA A 450 3.37 -22.92 19.08
N ALA A 451 2.60 -23.80 19.74
CA ALA A 451 1.74 -24.77 19.06
C ALA A 451 0.65 -24.10 18.21
N ARG A 452 0.01 -23.04 18.74
CA ARG A 452 -0.97 -22.26 17.97
C ARG A 452 -0.34 -21.63 16.73
N ARG A 453 0.83 -21.00 16.86
CA ARG A 453 1.59 -20.45 15.73
C ARG A 453 1.87 -21.50 14.66
N ALA A 454 2.32 -22.70 15.06
CA ALA A 454 2.59 -23.80 14.14
C ALA A 454 1.32 -24.27 13.41
N ALA A 455 0.20 -24.39 14.11
CA ALA A 455 -1.08 -24.75 13.50
C ALA A 455 -1.55 -23.73 12.46
N GLU A 456 -1.44 -22.43 12.74
CA GLU A 456 -1.80 -21.35 11.80
C GLU A 456 -0.86 -21.33 10.60
N ALA A 457 0.45 -21.57 10.76
CA ALA A 457 1.38 -21.72 9.63
C ALA A 457 0.99 -22.89 8.71
N GLY A 458 0.54 -24.01 9.27
CA GLY A 458 0.01 -25.13 8.50
C GLY A 458 -1.26 -24.75 7.71
N PHE A 459 -2.14 -23.92 8.26
CA PHE A 459 -3.28 -23.38 7.54
C PHE A 459 -2.85 -22.46 6.39
N ALA A 460 -1.92 -21.52 6.64
CA ALA A 460 -1.38 -20.63 5.62
C ALA A 460 -0.76 -21.37 4.44
N ALA A 461 -0.01 -22.44 4.69
CA ALA A 461 0.58 -23.27 3.64
C ALA A 461 -0.48 -23.95 2.75
N ARG A 462 -1.62 -24.37 3.32
CA ARG A 462 -2.76 -24.91 2.54
C ARG A 462 -3.44 -23.82 1.72
N LEU A 463 -3.60 -22.62 2.29
CA LEU A 463 -4.17 -21.46 1.61
C LEU A 463 -3.35 -21.10 0.37
N VAL A 464 -2.03 -20.92 0.53
CA VAL A 464 -1.11 -20.57 -0.57
C VAL A 464 -1.19 -21.62 -1.70
N ARG A 465 -1.23 -22.90 -1.38
CA ARG A 465 -1.34 -23.96 -2.39
C ARG A 465 -2.68 -23.94 -3.12
N ALA A 466 -3.77 -23.72 -2.41
CA ALA A 466 -5.11 -23.73 -3.00
C ALA A 466 -5.30 -22.58 -4.00
N PHE A 467 -4.77 -21.41 -3.68
CA PHE A 467 -4.94 -20.18 -4.45
C PHE A 467 -3.68 -19.77 -5.23
N ALA A 468 -2.74 -20.69 -5.42
CA ALA A 468 -1.57 -20.44 -6.27
C ALA A 468 -2.01 -19.98 -7.67
N LEU A 469 -1.36 -18.92 -8.16
CA LEU A 469 -1.68 -18.32 -9.45
C LEU A 469 -1.52 -19.33 -10.59
N ARG A 470 -2.42 -19.27 -11.54
CA ARG A 470 -2.36 -20.06 -12.78
C ARG A 470 -1.30 -19.49 -13.71
N PRO A 471 -0.63 -20.34 -14.51
CA PRO A 471 0.35 -19.87 -15.51
C PRO A 471 -0.24 -18.86 -16.49
N GLU A 472 -1.51 -19.05 -16.90
CA GLU A 472 -2.22 -18.20 -17.87
C GLU A 472 -2.35 -16.74 -17.43
N LEU A 473 -2.27 -16.47 -16.14
CA LEU A 473 -2.30 -15.11 -15.61
C LEU A 473 -1.02 -14.32 -15.91
N ARG A 474 0.06 -14.98 -16.34
CA ARG A 474 1.28 -14.31 -16.78
C ARG A 474 1.11 -13.63 -18.14
N ASP A 475 0.16 -14.10 -18.92
CA ASP A 475 -0.11 -13.62 -20.27
C ASP A 475 -1.34 -12.68 -20.35
N LEU A 476 -1.82 -12.18 -19.20
CA LEU A 476 -2.94 -11.23 -19.15
C LEU A 476 -2.60 -9.90 -19.81
N ALA A 477 -1.41 -9.39 -19.54
CA ALA A 477 -0.96 -8.11 -20.07
C ALA A 477 -0.51 -8.25 -21.51
N ARG A 478 -1.07 -7.44 -22.40
CA ARG A 478 -0.62 -7.28 -23.80
C ARG A 478 0.53 -6.27 -23.89
N PRO A 479 1.25 -6.18 -25.01
CA PRO A 479 2.33 -5.21 -25.15
C PRO A 479 1.92 -3.76 -24.84
N GLU A 480 0.72 -3.34 -25.21
CA GLU A 480 0.14 -2.02 -24.95
C GLU A 480 -0.41 -1.83 -23.54
N THR A 481 -0.57 -2.92 -22.77
CA THR A 481 -1.10 -2.85 -21.41
C THR A 481 -0.11 -2.15 -20.48
N LEU A 482 -0.57 -1.08 -19.83
CA LEU A 482 0.23 -0.36 -18.84
C LEU A 482 0.54 -1.27 -17.63
N VAL A 483 1.81 -1.43 -17.30
CA VAL A 483 2.26 -2.16 -16.09
C VAL A 483 2.62 -1.21 -14.96
N CYS A 484 3.11 -0.01 -15.27
CA CYS A 484 3.36 1.05 -14.29
C CYS A 484 2.31 2.17 -14.45
N ARG A 485 1.37 2.28 -13.50
CA ARG A 485 0.31 3.31 -13.51
C ARG A 485 0.83 4.71 -13.16
N CYS A 486 1.97 4.81 -12.48
CA CYS A 486 2.55 6.09 -12.07
C CYS A 486 3.23 6.81 -13.25
N GLU A 487 3.91 6.05 -14.11
CA GLU A 487 4.75 6.54 -15.19
C GLU A 487 4.21 6.12 -16.57
N ASP A 488 3.00 5.57 -16.62
CA ASP A 488 2.31 5.10 -17.85
C ASP A 488 3.19 4.21 -18.76
N VAL A 489 3.92 3.27 -18.15
CA VAL A 489 4.83 2.37 -18.88
C VAL A 489 4.08 1.11 -19.32
N PRO A 490 3.93 0.85 -20.63
CA PRO A 490 3.34 -0.38 -21.15
C PRO A 490 4.32 -1.57 -21.09
N LEU A 491 3.78 -2.79 -21.08
CA LEU A 491 4.57 -4.02 -21.01
C LEU A 491 5.58 -4.14 -22.17
N GLY A 492 5.18 -3.72 -23.38
CA GLY A 492 6.03 -3.80 -24.57
C GLY A 492 7.33 -3.02 -24.45
N HIS A 493 7.34 -1.91 -23.70
CA HIS A 493 8.58 -1.15 -23.43
C HIS A 493 9.59 -1.91 -22.56
N LEU A 494 9.14 -2.97 -21.89
CA LEU A 494 9.98 -3.80 -21.02
C LEU A 494 10.45 -5.10 -21.71
N ALA A 495 10.13 -5.29 -22.99
CA ALA A 495 10.39 -6.55 -23.70
C ALA A 495 11.88 -6.92 -23.71
N ALA A 496 12.77 -5.94 -23.92
CA ALA A 496 14.22 -6.12 -23.97
C ALA A 496 14.91 -6.04 -22.59
N MET A 497 14.18 -5.78 -21.51
CA MET A 497 14.76 -5.60 -20.17
C MET A 497 14.94 -6.96 -19.49
N ALA A 498 16.11 -7.18 -18.88
CA ALA A 498 16.41 -8.43 -18.15
C ALA A 498 16.16 -8.33 -16.64
N SER A 499 15.96 -7.12 -16.10
CA SER A 499 15.81 -6.90 -14.66
C SER A 499 14.88 -5.73 -14.33
N ALA A 500 14.38 -5.69 -13.09
CA ALA A 500 13.63 -4.56 -12.56
C ALA A 500 14.45 -3.26 -12.56
N ARG A 501 15.78 -3.37 -12.35
CA ARG A 501 16.69 -2.22 -12.38
C ARG A 501 16.81 -1.63 -13.78
N GLU A 502 16.98 -2.45 -14.81
CA GLU A 502 16.98 -1.98 -16.21
C GLU A 502 15.64 -1.35 -16.58
N ALA A 503 14.53 -2.02 -16.28
CA ALA A 503 13.19 -1.48 -16.49
C ALA A 503 13.05 -0.09 -15.86
N LYS A 504 13.51 0.09 -14.62
CA LYS A 504 13.49 1.36 -13.90
C LYS A 504 14.34 2.43 -14.58
N LEU A 505 15.57 2.11 -14.96
CA LEU A 505 16.52 3.06 -15.54
C LEU A 505 16.12 3.51 -16.96
N HIS A 506 15.61 2.60 -17.79
CA HIS A 506 15.30 2.89 -19.18
C HIS A 506 13.87 3.40 -19.41
N THR A 507 12.93 3.04 -18.54
CA THR A 507 11.50 3.35 -18.74
C THR A 507 10.86 4.11 -17.58
N ARG A 508 11.57 4.34 -16.49
CA ARG A 508 11.07 4.88 -15.22
C ARG A 508 10.06 3.96 -14.50
N ALA A 509 9.83 2.72 -14.96
CA ALA A 509 8.97 1.76 -14.27
C ALA A 509 9.41 1.58 -12.79
N GLY A 510 8.52 1.85 -11.84
CA GLY A 510 8.82 1.80 -10.42
C GLY A 510 9.44 3.07 -9.82
N MET A 511 9.67 4.14 -10.60
CA MET A 511 10.20 5.42 -10.10
C MET A 511 9.11 6.39 -9.61
N GLY A 512 7.85 6.15 -9.97
CA GLY A 512 6.76 7.02 -9.57
C GLY A 512 6.46 6.97 -8.07
N ALA A 513 5.48 7.74 -7.62
CA ALA A 513 5.18 7.96 -6.20
C ALA A 513 4.96 6.67 -5.37
N CYS A 514 4.46 5.58 -5.98
CA CYS A 514 4.33 4.29 -5.28
C CYS A 514 5.66 3.54 -5.15
N GLN A 515 6.75 4.01 -5.77
CA GLN A 515 8.09 3.42 -5.70
C GLN A 515 8.08 1.90 -5.98
N GLY A 516 7.38 1.48 -7.04
CA GLY A 516 7.30 0.09 -7.47
C GLY A 516 6.38 -0.81 -6.65
N ARG A 517 5.67 -0.29 -5.64
CA ARG A 517 4.77 -1.11 -4.79
C ARG A 517 3.64 -1.79 -5.56
N VAL A 518 3.22 -1.24 -6.69
CA VAL A 518 2.20 -1.82 -7.57
C VAL A 518 2.85 -2.65 -8.68
N CYS A 519 3.72 -2.05 -9.49
CA CYS A 519 4.31 -2.71 -10.65
C CYS A 519 5.41 -3.73 -10.31
N GLY A 520 6.18 -3.55 -9.23
CA GLY A 520 7.26 -4.47 -8.88
C GLY A 520 6.79 -5.92 -8.68
N PRO A 521 5.80 -6.19 -7.82
CA PRO A 521 5.23 -7.52 -7.66
C PRO A 521 4.60 -8.08 -8.95
N ALA A 522 3.94 -7.22 -9.75
CA ALA A 522 3.40 -7.62 -11.04
C ALA A 522 4.50 -8.08 -12.00
N LEU A 523 5.59 -7.32 -12.12
CA LEU A 523 6.74 -7.66 -12.97
C LEU A 523 7.48 -8.91 -12.50
N ALA A 524 7.50 -9.16 -11.18
CA ALA A 524 8.01 -10.43 -10.66
C ALA A 524 7.19 -11.63 -11.16
N VAL A 525 5.86 -11.50 -11.26
CA VAL A 525 4.99 -12.55 -11.80
C VAL A 525 5.09 -12.66 -13.32
N LEU A 526 5.00 -11.52 -14.03
CA LEU A 526 4.92 -11.48 -15.50
C LEU A 526 6.27 -11.76 -16.17
N ARG A 527 7.38 -11.31 -15.56
CA ARG A 527 8.72 -11.33 -16.16
C ARG A 527 9.76 -12.06 -15.34
N GLY A 528 9.42 -12.51 -14.12
CA GLY A 528 10.37 -13.14 -13.21
C GLY A 528 11.42 -12.16 -12.64
N PHE A 529 11.19 -10.84 -12.72
CA PHE A 529 12.14 -9.86 -12.22
C PHE A 529 12.29 -9.97 -10.70
N ALA A 530 13.52 -10.13 -10.23
CA ALA A 530 13.81 -10.01 -8.81
C ALA A 530 13.50 -8.57 -8.33
N PRO A 531 13.03 -8.42 -7.08
CA PRO A 531 12.82 -7.10 -6.50
C PRO A 531 14.10 -6.27 -6.48
N ASP A 532 14.01 -4.99 -6.85
CA ASP A 532 15.10 -4.04 -6.78
C ASP A 532 15.51 -3.72 -5.33
N THR A 533 16.67 -3.09 -5.16
CA THR A 533 17.15 -2.62 -3.86
C THR A 533 16.24 -1.54 -3.29
N VAL A 534 16.04 -1.56 -1.98
CA VAL A 534 15.32 -0.52 -1.26
C VAL A 534 16.31 0.52 -0.78
N ARG A 535 15.95 1.80 -0.90
CA ARG A 535 16.74 2.95 -0.43
C ARG A 535 15.81 3.94 0.28
N PRO A 536 16.31 4.68 1.27
CA PRO A 536 15.56 5.78 1.84
C PRO A 536 15.41 6.94 0.83
N PRO A 537 14.38 7.78 0.97
CA PRO A 537 13.26 7.58 1.89
C PRO A 537 12.34 6.43 1.44
N LEU A 538 11.82 5.66 2.41
CA LEU A 538 10.93 4.51 2.13
C LEU A 538 9.62 4.92 1.46
N VAL A 539 9.19 6.15 1.67
CA VAL A 539 7.98 6.76 1.08
C VAL A 539 8.28 8.19 0.68
N PRO A 540 7.60 8.76 -0.32
CA PRO A 540 7.69 10.18 -0.61
C PRO A 540 7.28 11.01 0.61
N VAL A 541 8.15 11.92 1.03
CA VAL A 541 7.94 12.86 2.15
C VAL A 541 8.40 14.26 1.73
N PRO A 542 7.93 15.33 2.39
CA PRO A 542 8.50 16.67 2.23
C PRO A 542 10.00 16.67 2.54
N ALA A 543 10.78 17.49 1.82
CA ALA A 543 12.23 17.59 2.00
C ALA A 543 12.61 17.96 3.45
N ALA A 544 11.82 18.80 4.10
CA ALA A 544 12.01 19.20 5.49
C ALA A 544 12.08 18.03 6.49
N ILE A 545 11.48 16.86 6.16
CA ILE A 545 11.60 15.65 6.98
C ILE A 545 13.02 15.09 6.93
N LEU A 546 13.71 15.24 5.79
CA LEU A 546 15.06 14.70 5.55
C LEU A 546 16.15 15.71 5.96
N GLU A 547 15.90 17.00 5.85
CA GLU A 547 16.86 18.06 6.20
C GLU A 547 17.26 18.07 7.68
N GLY A 548 16.42 17.52 8.56
CA GLY A 548 16.77 17.28 9.96
C GLY A 548 17.91 16.27 10.16
N GLU A 549 18.29 15.49 9.13
CA GLU A 549 19.41 14.55 9.20
C GLU A 549 20.78 15.25 9.10
N ASP A 550 20.93 16.25 8.25
CA ASP A 550 22.23 16.84 7.93
C ASP A 550 22.79 17.75 9.02
N ALA A 551 21.96 18.33 9.87
CA ALA A 551 22.39 19.20 10.96
C ALA A 551 23.13 18.46 12.09
N LEU A 552 23.11 17.12 12.14
CA LEU A 552 23.73 16.30 13.18
C LEU A 552 24.93 15.47 12.70
N THR A 553 25.19 15.40 11.39
CA THR A 553 26.34 14.67 10.82
C THR A 553 27.54 15.56 10.53
N ALA A 554 27.43 16.88 10.64
CA ALA A 554 28.59 17.76 10.61
C ALA A 554 29.40 17.52 11.91
N PRO A 555 30.67 17.05 11.86
CA PRO A 555 31.48 16.94 13.04
C PRO A 555 31.65 18.35 13.64
N ALA A 556 31.27 18.50 14.91
CA ALA A 556 31.59 19.66 15.68
C ALA A 556 33.14 19.79 15.78
N GLY A 557 33.73 20.65 14.95
CA GLY A 557 35.15 20.88 15.00
C GLY A 557 35.85 21.05 13.67
N ALA A 558 35.54 22.14 12.96
CA ALA A 558 36.49 22.76 12.05
C ALA A 558 36.25 24.29 12.06
N ALA A 559 36.37 24.89 13.23
CA ALA A 559 36.67 26.30 13.29
C ALA A 559 38.11 26.44 12.79
N GLY A 560 38.27 26.73 11.50
CA GLY A 560 39.56 27.05 10.90
C GLY A 560 40.10 28.33 11.55
N GLY A 561 41.11 28.15 12.39
CA GLY A 561 41.96 29.27 12.82
C GLY A 561 42.68 29.88 11.63
N PRO A 562 42.99 31.19 11.65
CA PRO A 562 43.65 31.89 10.56
C PRO A 562 45.07 31.33 10.35
N VAL A 563 45.39 30.95 9.13
CA VAL A 563 46.75 30.58 8.70
C VAL A 563 47.64 31.83 8.80
N PRO A 564 48.77 31.82 9.56
CA PRO A 564 49.71 32.93 9.54
C PRO A 564 50.42 32.95 8.19
N ARG A 565 50.39 34.12 7.55
CA ARG A 565 51.24 34.42 6.38
C ARG A 565 52.65 34.60 6.88
N THR A 566 53.56 33.73 6.52
CA THR A 566 55.01 33.94 6.61
C THR A 566 55.47 34.55 5.30
N GLY A 567 56.29 35.61 5.46
CA GLY A 567 56.86 36.43 4.42
C GLY A 567 57.90 35.78 3.50
#